data_f4ba7f0b14f97fe0f0d14f8ce771326f
#
_entry.id   f4ba7f0b14f97fe0f0d14f8ce771326f
#
_cell.length_a   1.000
_cell.length_b   1.000
_cell.length_c   1.000
_cell.angle_alpha   90.00
_cell.angle_beta   90.00
_cell.angle_gamma   90.00
#
_symmetry.space_group_name_H-M   'P 1'
#
loop_
_entity.id
_entity.type
_entity.pdbx_description
1 polymer ?
#
loop_
_entity_poly.entity_id
_entity_poly.type
_entity_poly.pdbx_seq_one_letter_code
_entity_poly.pdbx_strand_id
1 'polypeptide(L)'
;MKWISTISRSGNLETALNECVDKVTEDMSASDVDVIFIFVSPDFQNDYPDMLVRLASNFKNAHIIGCSAGGVIGGGQEVEQDVALGLTVACLPEVDINTFILRASDLPDLDGGPNVWRQLLGTPSVPKPNFVLLTDPFS
;
A
#
# COMPACT_ATOMS: atom_id res chain seq x y z
N MET A 1 -4.42 -6.90 16.36
CA MET A 1 -3.79 -6.85 15.03
C MET A 1 -4.39 -7.95 14.15
N LYS A 2 -4.89 -7.60 12.97
CA LYS A 2 -5.47 -8.54 11.98
C LYS A 2 -5.00 -8.15 10.59
N TRP A 3 -4.65 -9.14 9.77
CA TRP A 3 -4.24 -8.96 8.38
C TRP A 3 -5.13 -9.77 7.46
N ILE A 4 -5.47 -9.22 6.31
CA ILE A 4 -6.22 -9.89 5.24
C ILE A 4 -5.51 -9.60 3.92
N SER A 5 -5.31 -10.64 3.12
CA SER A 5 -4.73 -10.52 1.79
C SER A 5 -5.68 -11.11 0.76
N THR A 6 -5.94 -10.34 -0.29
CA THR A 6 -6.88 -10.71 -1.37
C THR A 6 -6.24 -10.46 -2.72
N ILE A 7 -6.74 -11.12 -3.75
CA ILE A 7 -6.32 -10.93 -5.13
C ILE A 7 -7.53 -11.08 -6.07
N SER A 8 -7.55 -10.29 -7.11
CA SER A 8 -8.45 -10.44 -8.25
C SER A 8 -7.66 -10.52 -9.55
N ARG A 9 -8.16 -11.33 -10.49
CA ARG A 9 -7.64 -11.47 -11.86
C ARG A 9 -8.58 -10.89 -12.91
N SER A 10 -9.57 -10.10 -12.48
CA SER A 10 -10.46 -9.43 -13.41
C SER A 10 -9.70 -8.41 -14.25
N GLY A 11 -9.90 -8.43 -15.57
CA GLY A 11 -9.34 -7.43 -16.48
C GLY A 11 -10.06 -6.08 -16.43
N ASN A 12 -11.10 -5.94 -15.62
CA ASN A 12 -11.80 -4.69 -15.37
C ASN A 12 -11.49 -4.19 -13.97
N LEU A 13 -10.93 -2.98 -13.86
CA LEU A 13 -10.48 -2.42 -12.59
C LEU A 13 -11.60 -2.33 -11.54
N GLU A 14 -12.79 -1.87 -11.94
CA GLU A 14 -13.90 -1.74 -11.00
C GLU A 14 -14.31 -3.10 -10.42
N THR A 15 -14.41 -4.11 -11.27
CA THR A 15 -14.68 -5.49 -10.82
C THR A 15 -13.56 -6.01 -9.92
N ALA A 16 -12.30 -5.81 -10.31
CA ALA A 16 -11.15 -6.27 -9.52
C ALA A 16 -11.13 -5.64 -8.12
N LEU A 17 -11.39 -4.33 -8.04
CA LEU A 17 -11.47 -3.63 -6.76
C LEU A 17 -12.62 -4.14 -5.91
N ASN A 18 -13.82 -4.25 -6.48
CA ASN A 18 -14.99 -4.72 -5.75
C ASN A 18 -14.77 -6.13 -5.20
N GLU A 19 -14.26 -7.06 -6.01
CA GLU A 19 -13.93 -8.42 -5.56
C GLU A 19 -12.95 -8.44 -4.38
N CYS A 20 -11.94 -7.57 -4.41
CA CYS A 20 -10.98 -7.48 -3.31
C CYS A 20 -11.57 -6.81 -2.07
N VAL A 21 -12.33 -5.72 -2.24
CA VAL A 21 -12.98 -5.00 -1.15
C VAL A 21 -14.02 -5.87 -0.45
N ASP A 22 -14.86 -6.58 -1.22
CA ASP A 22 -15.88 -7.48 -0.68
C ASP A 22 -15.24 -8.56 0.19
N LYS A 23 -14.18 -9.22 -0.30
CA LYS A 23 -13.44 -10.21 0.50
C LYS A 23 -12.82 -9.64 1.78
N VAL A 24 -12.33 -8.40 1.75
CA VAL A 24 -11.84 -7.73 2.95
C VAL A 24 -12.98 -7.49 3.93
N THR A 25 -14.12 -7.00 3.43
CA THR A 25 -15.25 -6.59 4.28
C THR A 25 -16.06 -7.75 4.82
N GLU A 26 -15.92 -8.95 4.27
CA GLU A 26 -16.45 -10.20 4.86
C GLU A 26 -15.87 -10.47 6.26
N ASP A 27 -14.60 -10.13 6.48
CA ASP A 27 -13.86 -10.48 7.68
C ASP A 27 -13.42 -9.29 8.54
N MET A 28 -13.43 -8.07 7.99
CA MET A 28 -12.97 -6.85 8.67
C MET A 28 -13.84 -5.66 8.30
N SER A 29 -14.29 -4.90 9.29
CA SER A 29 -14.98 -3.63 9.01
C SER A 29 -14.06 -2.66 8.27
N ALA A 30 -14.57 -2.01 7.23
CA ALA A 30 -13.80 -1.02 6.48
C ALA A 30 -13.29 0.14 7.35
N SER A 31 -14.01 0.47 8.45
CA SER A 31 -13.60 1.50 9.41
C SER A 31 -12.39 1.10 10.26
N ASP A 32 -12.09 -0.19 10.35
CA ASP A 32 -11.02 -0.75 11.19
C ASP A 32 -9.73 -0.97 10.41
N VAL A 33 -9.74 -0.66 9.11
CA VAL A 33 -8.54 -0.75 8.27
C VAL A 33 -7.67 0.49 8.47
N ASP A 34 -6.45 0.28 8.96
CA ASP A 34 -5.47 1.33 9.21
C ASP A 34 -4.48 1.48 8.04
N VAL A 35 -4.15 0.38 7.35
CA VAL A 35 -3.23 0.42 6.19
C VAL A 35 -3.65 -0.55 5.10
N ILE A 36 -3.42 -0.13 3.87
CA ILE A 36 -3.62 -0.91 2.65
C ILE A 36 -2.32 -0.91 1.86
N PHE A 37 -1.82 -2.11 1.56
CA PHE A 37 -0.82 -2.31 0.53
C PHE A 37 -1.53 -2.78 -0.73
N ILE A 38 -1.37 -2.02 -1.82
CA ILE A 38 -1.93 -2.35 -3.12
C ILE A 38 -0.83 -2.63 -4.13
N PHE A 39 -0.91 -3.78 -4.80
CA PHE A 39 -0.07 -4.12 -5.94
C PHE A 39 -0.96 -4.39 -7.14
N VAL A 40 -0.62 -3.79 -8.27
CA VAL A 40 -1.51 -3.79 -9.43
C VAL A 40 -0.69 -3.93 -10.71
N SER A 41 -1.17 -4.76 -11.64
CA SER A 41 -0.49 -4.91 -12.93
C SER A 41 -0.53 -3.61 -13.75
N PRO A 42 0.49 -3.36 -14.61
CA PRO A 42 0.57 -2.15 -15.44
C PRO A 42 -0.61 -1.98 -16.42
N ASP A 43 -1.37 -3.05 -16.68
CA ASP A 43 -2.54 -3.02 -17.55
C ASP A 43 -3.58 -1.98 -17.12
N PHE A 44 -3.64 -1.66 -15.83
CA PHE A 44 -4.52 -0.65 -15.26
C PHE A 44 -3.92 0.76 -15.18
N GLN A 45 -2.79 1.02 -15.83
CA GLN A 45 -2.05 2.29 -15.66
C GLN A 45 -2.89 3.56 -15.90
N ASN A 46 -3.85 3.49 -16.82
CA ASN A 46 -4.73 4.63 -17.14
C ASN A 46 -5.79 4.88 -16.05
N ASP A 47 -6.06 3.89 -15.21
CA ASP A 47 -7.13 3.89 -14.22
C ASP A 47 -6.62 4.09 -12.78
N TYR A 48 -5.30 4.23 -12.58
CA TYR A 48 -4.71 4.40 -11.24
C TYR A 48 -5.31 5.56 -10.43
N PRO A 49 -5.58 6.75 -11.00
CA PRO A 49 -6.21 7.83 -10.24
C PRO A 49 -7.60 7.45 -9.70
N ASP A 50 -8.43 6.82 -10.54
CA ASP A 50 -9.78 6.39 -10.15
C ASP A 50 -9.74 5.27 -9.11
N MET A 51 -8.77 4.36 -9.22
CA MET A 51 -8.52 3.30 -8.26
C MET A 51 -8.27 3.86 -6.86
N LEU A 52 -7.39 4.85 -6.73
CA LEU A 52 -7.07 5.48 -5.45
C LEU A 52 -8.28 6.20 -4.84
N VAL A 53 -9.06 6.91 -5.65
CA VAL A 53 -10.30 7.58 -5.20
C VAL A 53 -11.30 6.56 -4.67
N ARG A 54 -11.48 5.44 -5.37
CA ARG A 54 -12.39 4.37 -4.93
C ARG A 54 -11.93 3.70 -3.64
N LEU A 55 -10.64 3.37 -3.53
CA LEU A 55 -10.09 2.82 -2.29
C LEU A 55 -10.27 3.77 -1.11
N ALA A 56 -9.93 5.04 -1.27
CA ALA A 56 -10.09 6.04 -0.24
C ALA A 56 -11.56 6.25 0.16
N SER A 57 -12.50 6.07 -0.75
CA SER A 57 -13.94 6.15 -0.43
C SER A 57 -14.44 4.95 0.36
N ASN A 58 -13.91 3.76 0.10
CA ASN A 58 -14.25 2.54 0.86
C ASN A 58 -13.58 2.50 2.23
N PHE A 59 -12.33 2.95 2.34
CA PHE A 59 -11.49 2.86 3.53
C PHE A 59 -11.00 4.24 3.96
N LYS A 60 -11.91 5.04 4.49
CA LYS A 60 -11.72 6.49 4.74
C LYS A 60 -10.54 6.85 5.65
N ASN A 61 -10.17 5.95 6.55
CA ASN A 61 -9.13 6.20 7.55
C ASN A 61 -7.81 5.49 7.22
N ALA A 62 -7.78 4.68 6.15
CA ALA A 62 -6.63 3.86 5.84
C ALA A 62 -5.51 4.65 5.13
N HIS A 63 -4.29 4.39 5.52
CA HIS A 63 -3.11 4.77 4.75
C HIS A 63 -2.95 3.82 3.57
N ILE A 64 -2.82 4.36 2.35
CA ILE A 64 -2.69 3.56 1.13
C ILE A 64 -1.26 3.67 0.61
N ILE A 65 -0.61 2.53 0.44
CA ILE A 65 0.75 2.41 -0.10
C ILE A 65 0.75 1.33 -1.17
N GLY A 66 1.45 1.55 -2.26
CA GLY A 66 1.55 0.52 -3.29
C GLY A 66 2.31 0.97 -4.52
N CYS A 67 2.40 0.08 -5.46
CA CYS A 67 3.01 0.33 -6.77
C CYS A 67 2.45 -0.61 -7.83
N SER A 68 2.76 -0.31 -9.08
CA SER A 68 2.60 -1.27 -10.16
C SER A 68 3.60 -2.42 -10.01
N ALA A 69 3.20 -3.63 -10.40
CA ALA A 69 4.01 -4.83 -10.27
C ALA A 69 3.80 -5.76 -11.47
N GLY A 70 4.88 -6.36 -11.96
CA GLY A 70 4.84 -7.39 -13.00
C GLY A 70 4.37 -8.75 -12.51
N GLY A 71 4.33 -8.95 -11.20
CA GLY A 71 3.74 -10.09 -10.51
C GLY A 71 3.06 -9.66 -9.23
N VAL A 72 1.94 -10.27 -8.90
CA VAL A 72 1.14 -9.95 -7.71
C VAL A 72 0.88 -11.21 -6.90
N ILE A 73 1.12 -11.12 -5.60
CA ILE A 73 0.83 -12.20 -4.65
C ILE A 73 -0.25 -11.72 -3.69
N GLY A 74 -1.30 -12.52 -3.51
CA GLY A 74 -2.38 -12.21 -2.58
C GLY A 74 -3.33 -13.39 -2.42
N GLY A 75 -4.04 -13.47 -1.29
CA GLY A 75 -5.03 -14.51 -1.04
C GLY A 75 -4.51 -15.94 -1.21
N GLY A 76 -3.20 -16.18 -1.01
CA GLY A 76 -2.57 -17.48 -1.22
C GLY A 76 -2.32 -17.85 -2.70
N GLN A 77 -2.41 -16.90 -3.60
CA GLN A 77 -2.18 -17.05 -5.03
C GLN A 77 -1.06 -16.16 -5.51
N GLU A 78 -0.40 -16.57 -6.57
CA GLU A 78 0.59 -15.79 -7.32
C GLU A 78 0.10 -15.65 -8.77
N VAL A 79 0.20 -14.43 -9.29
CA VAL A 79 -0.14 -14.11 -10.68
C VAL A 79 1.04 -13.37 -11.30
N GLU A 80 1.69 -13.97 -12.28
CA GLU A 80 2.80 -13.38 -13.04
C GLU A 80 2.40 -13.19 -14.50
N GLN A 81 2.85 -12.09 -15.11
CA GLN A 81 2.66 -11.78 -16.52
C GLN A 81 1.19 -11.83 -16.98
N ASP A 82 0.27 -11.54 -16.06
CA ASP A 82 -1.16 -11.50 -16.31
C ASP A 82 -1.78 -10.37 -15.49
N VAL A 83 -3.02 -10.00 -15.82
CA VAL A 83 -3.74 -8.94 -15.12
C VAL A 83 -4.07 -9.36 -13.70
N ALA A 84 -3.67 -8.56 -12.73
CA ALA A 84 -4.00 -8.79 -11.34
C ALA A 84 -4.04 -7.49 -10.53
N LEU A 85 -4.85 -7.51 -9.49
CA LEU A 85 -4.89 -6.51 -8.43
C LEU A 85 -4.91 -7.24 -7.09
N GLY A 86 -3.92 -6.95 -6.24
CA GLY A 86 -3.83 -7.50 -4.89
C GLY A 86 -3.96 -6.42 -3.84
N LEU A 87 -4.76 -6.68 -2.80
CA LEU A 87 -4.83 -5.88 -1.59
C LEU A 87 -4.35 -6.70 -0.41
N THR A 88 -3.47 -6.13 0.39
CA THR A 88 -3.16 -6.60 1.73
C THR A 88 -3.49 -5.49 2.71
N VAL A 89 -4.45 -5.74 3.56
CA VAL A 89 -4.96 -4.75 4.53
C VAL A 89 -4.67 -5.17 5.95
N ALA A 90 -4.54 -4.18 6.85
CA ALA A 90 -4.35 -4.46 8.26
C ALA A 90 -5.15 -3.54 9.17
N CYS A 91 -5.63 -4.13 10.26
CA CYS A 91 -6.07 -3.45 11.47
C CYS A 91 -4.94 -3.54 12.50
N LEU A 92 -4.39 -2.39 12.88
CA LEU A 92 -3.19 -2.24 13.69
C LEU A 92 -3.46 -1.33 14.90
N PRO A 93 -4.29 -1.76 15.87
CA PRO A 93 -4.60 -0.94 17.03
C PRO A 93 -3.31 -0.56 17.78
N GLU A 94 -3.26 0.69 18.23
CA GLU A 94 -2.13 1.27 18.97
C GLU A 94 -0.84 1.43 18.15
N VAL A 95 -0.94 1.45 16.80
CA VAL A 95 0.18 1.72 15.89
C VAL A 95 -0.03 3.07 15.21
N ASP A 96 0.91 3.98 15.38
CA ASP A 96 0.95 5.22 14.61
C ASP A 96 1.56 4.94 13.24
N ILE A 97 0.83 5.29 12.18
CA ILE A 97 1.26 5.09 10.80
C ILE A 97 1.55 6.45 10.17
N ASN A 98 2.71 6.59 9.58
CA ASN A 98 3.10 7.76 8.79
C ASN A 98 3.53 7.31 7.40
N THR A 99 2.90 7.87 6.37
CA THR A 99 3.25 7.61 4.97
C THR A 99 3.99 8.79 4.38
N PHE A 100 5.02 8.52 3.60
CA PHE A 100 5.83 9.56 2.95
C PHE A 100 6.23 9.13 1.55
N ILE A 101 6.52 10.12 0.71
CA ILE A 101 7.13 9.95 -0.60
C ILE A 101 8.42 10.76 -0.59
N LEU A 102 9.51 10.11 -0.96
CA LEU A 102 10.82 10.74 -1.13
C LEU A 102 11.25 10.67 -2.58
N ARG A 103 11.75 11.75 -3.08
CA ARG A 103 12.42 11.81 -4.39
C ARG A 103 13.92 11.90 -4.16
N ALA A 104 14.72 11.49 -5.15
CA ALA A 104 16.18 11.59 -5.04
C ALA A 104 16.65 13.02 -4.68
N SER A 105 15.95 14.06 -5.16
CA SER A 105 16.22 15.47 -4.82
C SER A 105 15.96 15.84 -3.35
N ASP A 106 15.16 15.04 -2.64
CA ASP A 106 14.73 15.34 -1.27
C ASP A 106 15.63 14.66 -0.24
N LEU A 107 16.50 13.76 -0.72
CA LEU A 107 17.39 13.01 0.15
C LEU A 107 18.43 13.93 0.79
N PRO A 108 18.68 13.80 2.09
CA PRO A 108 19.71 14.57 2.76
C PRO A 108 21.10 14.03 2.39
N ASP A 109 22.11 14.78 2.80
CA ASP A 109 23.48 14.26 2.73
C ASP A 109 23.57 12.90 3.43
N LEU A 110 23.99 11.88 2.69
CA LEU A 110 24.07 10.50 3.17
C LEU A 110 25.02 10.35 4.36
N ASP A 111 26.01 11.24 4.48
CA ASP A 111 26.95 11.32 5.59
C ASP A 111 26.39 12.09 6.79
N GLY A 112 25.21 12.70 6.69
CA GLY A 112 24.59 13.56 7.69
C GLY A 112 24.14 12.86 8.99
N GLY A 113 24.19 11.54 9.04
CA GLY A 113 23.84 10.73 10.20
C GLY A 113 22.31 10.61 10.48
N PRO A 114 21.93 9.85 11.52
CA PRO A 114 20.51 9.47 11.74
C PRO A 114 19.56 10.62 12.06
N ASN A 115 20.07 11.71 12.63
CA ASN A 115 19.20 12.82 13.04
C ASN A 115 18.62 13.59 11.84
N VAL A 116 19.39 13.70 10.76
CA VAL A 116 18.93 14.35 9.52
C VAL A 116 17.78 13.57 8.91
N TRP A 117 17.89 12.26 8.88
CA TRP A 117 16.83 11.37 8.42
C TRP A 117 15.59 11.42 9.31
N ARG A 118 15.75 11.44 10.63
CA ARG A 118 14.61 11.59 11.56
C ARG A 118 13.86 12.91 11.35
N GLN A 119 14.60 13.98 11.14
CA GLN A 119 14.02 15.29 10.89
C GLN A 119 13.24 15.30 9.56
N LEU A 120 13.82 14.74 8.50
CA LEU A 120 13.17 14.63 7.20
C LEU A 120 11.88 13.82 7.26
N LEU A 121 11.92 12.67 7.95
CA LEU A 121 10.78 11.74 8.03
C LEU A 121 9.80 12.08 9.16
N GLY A 122 10.09 13.08 9.99
CA GLY A 122 9.26 13.43 11.14
C GLY A 122 9.15 12.31 12.17
N THR A 123 10.17 11.42 12.26
CA THR A 123 10.09 10.24 13.10
C THR A 123 10.68 10.48 14.50
N PRO A 124 10.04 9.95 15.57
CA PRO A 124 10.56 10.05 16.92
C PRO A 124 11.83 9.19 17.09
N SER A 125 12.62 9.50 18.11
CA SER A 125 13.75 8.67 18.51
C SER A 125 13.33 7.47 19.36
N VAL A 126 12.19 7.59 20.03
CA VAL A 126 11.59 6.57 20.92
C VAL A 126 10.07 6.67 20.83
N PRO A 127 9.33 5.57 20.58
CA PRO A 127 9.88 4.25 20.21
C PRO A 127 10.58 4.28 18.84
N LYS A 128 11.45 3.31 18.58
CA LYS A 128 12.08 3.20 17.25
C LYS A 128 11.04 2.80 16.20
N PRO A 129 10.93 3.54 15.09
CA PRO A 129 9.99 3.19 14.04
C PRO A 129 10.44 1.94 13.26
N ASN A 130 9.46 1.22 12.71
CA ASN A 130 9.69 0.23 11.67
C ASN A 130 9.36 0.86 10.32
N PHE A 131 10.13 0.52 9.29
CA PHE A 131 9.95 1.07 7.95
C PHE A 131 9.55 -0.02 6.96
N VAL A 132 8.61 0.32 6.09
CA VAL A 132 8.33 -0.41 4.85
C VAL A 132 8.66 0.53 3.71
N LEU A 133 9.56 0.12 2.82
CA LEU A 133 10.01 0.93 1.70
C LEU A 133 9.66 0.24 0.39
N LEU A 134 9.01 0.97 -0.51
CA LEU A 134 8.87 0.62 -1.91
C LEU A 134 9.76 1.57 -2.70
N THR A 135 10.73 1.03 -3.40
CA THR A 135 11.72 1.85 -4.14
C THR A 135 11.79 1.40 -5.59
N ASP A 136 11.94 2.37 -6.48
CA ASP A 136 12.32 2.07 -7.86
C ASP A 136 13.84 1.81 -7.90
N PRO A 137 14.28 0.61 -8.27
CA PRO A 137 15.71 0.29 -8.31
C PRO A 137 16.46 0.94 -9.48
N PHE A 138 15.74 1.60 -10.41
CA PHE A 138 16.27 2.18 -11.62
C PHE A 138 16.22 3.71 -11.68
N SER A 139 15.73 4.36 -10.63
CA SER A 139 15.64 5.83 -10.52
C SER A 139 16.77 6.44 -9.69
#